data_6ae9f496dc1d8dad7a012773fb4dabfc
#
_entry.id   6ae9f496dc1d8dad7a012773fb4dabfc
#
_cell.length_a   1.000
_cell.length_b   1.000
_cell.length_c   1.000
_cell.angle_alpha   90.00
_cell.angle_beta   90.00
_cell.angle_gamma   90.00
#
_symmetry.space_group_name_H-M   'P 1'
#
loop_
_entity.id
_entity.type
_entity.pdbx_description
1 polymer ?
#
loop_
_entity_poly.entity_id
_entity_poly.type
_entity_poly.pdbx_seq_one_letter_code
_entity_poly.pdbx_strand_id
1 'polypeptide(L)'
;MPNRVISDYSVLVCGAGSIGMRHINNLITLGVKVSVWRNRVELAKKLEDELNLKVFLSFDEALKHADAVVIATNTNKHLDLALKAAKMGKAIFIEKPISHITKGIKELSGLVHKKKLVFEV
;
A
#
# COMPACT_ATOMS: atom_id res chain seq x y z
N MET A 1 20.00 0.22 -3.19
CA MET A 1 20.98 -0.16 -2.17
C MET A 1 21.25 -1.64 -2.25
N PRO A 2 22.41 -2.01 -2.72
CA PRO A 2 22.67 -3.41 -3.02
C PRO A 2 22.71 -4.34 -1.81
N ASN A 3 22.91 -3.79 -0.60
CA ASN A 3 23.08 -4.61 0.60
C ASN A 3 21.85 -4.68 1.49
N ARG A 4 20.68 -4.22 1.00
CA ARG A 4 19.44 -4.33 1.78
C ARG A 4 18.92 -5.77 1.75
N VAL A 5 18.57 -6.29 2.92
CA VAL A 5 17.88 -7.58 3.04
C VAL A 5 16.38 -7.35 3.14
N ILE A 6 15.59 -8.42 2.97
CA ILE A 6 14.12 -8.31 2.93
C ILE A 6 13.53 -7.64 4.18
N SER A 7 14.13 -7.86 5.35
CA SER A 7 13.66 -7.26 6.61
C SER A 7 13.90 -5.74 6.69
N ASP A 8 14.68 -5.17 5.78
CA ASP A 8 14.92 -3.74 5.72
C ASP A 8 13.82 -3.00 4.96
N TYR A 9 12.99 -3.72 4.21
CA TYR A 9 11.93 -3.11 3.43
C TYR A 9 10.66 -2.96 4.26
N SER A 10 9.95 -1.87 4.03
CA SER A 10 8.70 -1.57 4.69
C SER A 10 7.58 -1.50 3.66
N VAL A 11 6.52 -2.27 3.89
CA VAL A 11 5.37 -2.34 2.99
C VAL A 11 4.13 -1.85 3.73
N LEU A 12 3.44 -0.90 3.12
CA LEU A 12 2.18 -0.37 3.62
C LEU A 12 1.04 -1.11 2.92
N VAL A 13 0.13 -1.69 3.70
CA VAL A 13 -1.09 -2.30 3.16
C VAL A 13 -2.26 -1.35 3.40
N CYS A 14 -2.94 -0.96 2.34
CA CYS A 14 -4.12 -0.12 2.38
C CYS A 14 -5.35 -0.99 2.31
N GLY A 15 -6.14 -1.00 3.39
CA GLY A 15 -7.30 -1.85 3.52
C GLY A 15 -7.01 -3.13 4.29
N ALA A 16 -7.93 -3.52 5.16
CA ALA A 16 -7.79 -4.72 5.97
C ALA A 16 -9.07 -5.57 5.96
N GLY A 17 -9.76 -5.60 4.82
CA GLY A 17 -10.79 -6.60 4.55
C GLY A 17 -10.13 -7.96 4.28
N SER A 18 -10.88 -8.93 3.77
CA SER A 18 -10.35 -10.28 3.58
C SER A 18 -9.10 -10.34 2.71
N ILE A 19 -9.09 -9.58 1.60
CA ILE A 19 -7.94 -9.53 0.68
C ILE A 19 -6.76 -8.81 1.33
N GLY A 20 -7.02 -7.66 1.98
CA GLY A 20 -5.97 -6.93 2.67
C GLY A 20 -5.33 -7.75 3.78
N MET A 21 -6.12 -8.49 4.55
CA MET A 21 -5.61 -9.37 5.59
C MET A 21 -4.75 -10.50 5.03
N ARG A 22 -5.12 -11.03 3.87
CA ARG A 22 -4.29 -12.03 3.19
C ARG A 22 -2.92 -11.47 2.86
N HIS A 23 -2.86 -10.27 2.28
CA HIS A 23 -1.59 -9.61 1.98
C HIS A 23 -0.78 -9.35 3.25
N ILE A 24 -1.42 -8.86 4.30
CA ILE A 24 -0.75 -8.59 5.58
C ILE A 24 -0.08 -9.87 6.09
N ASN A 25 -0.81 -10.96 6.17
CA ASN A 25 -0.30 -12.24 6.69
C ASN A 25 0.83 -12.79 5.82
N ASN A 26 0.70 -12.69 4.50
CA ASN A 26 1.73 -13.15 3.57
C ASN A 26 3.02 -12.35 3.73
N LEU A 27 2.90 -11.03 3.86
CA LEU A 27 4.05 -10.15 4.03
C LEU A 27 4.75 -10.38 5.37
N ILE A 28 4.00 -10.59 6.43
CA ILE A 28 4.57 -10.95 7.73
C ILE A 28 5.38 -12.24 7.61
N THR A 29 4.83 -13.24 6.93
CA THR A 29 5.51 -14.51 6.71
C THR A 29 6.80 -14.34 5.91
N LEU A 30 6.83 -13.40 4.96
CA LEU A 30 8.02 -13.11 4.18
C LEU A 30 9.11 -12.38 4.96
N GLY A 31 8.76 -11.78 6.11
CA GLY A 31 9.73 -11.11 6.97
C GLY A 31 9.94 -9.63 6.68
N VAL A 32 9.13 -9.01 5.83
CA VAL A 32 9.19 -7.56 5.62
C VAL A 32 8.52 -6.83 6.79
N LYS A 33 8.87 -5.56 6.98
CA LYS A 33 8.17 -4.70 7.93
C LYS A 33 6.82 -4.33 7.32
N VAL A 34 5.75 -4.58 8.07
CA VAL A 34 4.39 -4.32 7.58
C VAL A 34 3.77 -3.21 8.41
N SER A 35 3.19 -2.24 7.73
CA SER A 35 2.29 -1.26 8.33
C SER A 35 0.97 -1.30 7.59
N VAL A 36 -0.07 -0.73 8.20
CA VAL A 36 -1.43 -0.77 7.65
C VAL A 36 -2.03 0.63 7.71
N TRP A 37 -2.75 1.01 6.68
CA TRP A 37 -3.57 2.21 6.72
C TRP A 37 -5.04 1.85 6.82
N ARG A 38 -5.69 2.41 7.83
CA ARG A 38 -7.14 2.34 8.01
C ARG A 38 -7.64 3.70 8.48
N ASN A 39 -8.80 4.08 7.97
CA ASN A 39 -9.38 5.37 8.32
C ASN A 39 -10.41 5.32 9.47
N ARG A 40 -10.62 4.14 10.06
CA ARG A 40 -11.54 3.96 11.19
C ARG A 40 -10.77 3.67 12.47
N VAL A 41 -10.89 4.55 13.45
CA VAL A 41 -10.11 4.51 14.70
C VAL A 41 -10.27 3.18 15.44
N GLU A 42 -11.51 2.73 15.63
CA GLU A 42 -11.77 1.51 16.41
C GLU A 42 -11.18 0.27 15.76
N LEU A 43 -11.32 0.18 14.43
CA LEU A 43 -10.78 -0.96 13.68
C LEU A 43 -9.26 -0.91 13.61
N ALA A 44 -8.69 0.29 13.53
CA ALA A 44 -7.24 0.46 13.54
C ALA A 44 -6.65 -0.03 14.85
N LYS A 45 -7.23 0.38 15.97
CA LYS A 45 -6.75 -0.02 17.29
C LYS A 45 -6.86 -1.53 17.49
N LYS A 46 -7.96 -2.12 17.08
CA LYS A 46 -8.16 -3.56 17.16
C LYS A 46 -7.09 -4.31 16.39
N LEU A 47 -6.80 -3.85 15.19
CA LEU A 47 -5.81 -4.47 14.32
C LEU A 47 -4.40 -4.35 14.90
N GLU A 48 -4.05 -3.20 15.45
CA GLU A 48 -2.77 -3.01 16.13
C GLU A 48 -2.59 -4.00 17.27
N ASP A 49 -3.63 -4.13 18.09
CA ASP A 49 -3.58 -5.01 19.27
C ASP A 49 -3.47 -6.48 18.87
N GLU A 50 -4.21 -6.90 17.83
CA GLU A 50 -4.23 -8.29 17.40
C GLU A 50 -2.95 -8.72 16.69
N LEU A 51 -2.39 -7.86 15.85
CA LEU A 51 -1.26 -8.20 14.99
C LEU A 51 0.06 -7.59 15.42
N ASN A 52 0.04 -6.72 16.42
CA ASN A 52 1.23 -6.00 16.87
C ASN A 52 1.92 -5.27 15.72
N LEU A 53 1.14 -4.64 14.86
CA LEU A 53 1.61 -3.87 13.72
C LEU A 53 1.32 -2.39 13.91
N LYS A 54 2.09 -1.54 13.24
CA LYS A 54 1.78 -0.11 13.20
C LYS A 54 0.61 0.12 12.25
N VAL A 55 -0.44 0.77 12.74
CA VAL A 55 -1.60 1.17 11.93
C VAL A 55 -1.67 2.69 11.89
N PHE A 56 -1.69 3.22 10.67
CA PHE A 56 -1.79 4.66 10.43
C PHE A 56 -3.23 5.04 10.10
N LEU A 57 -3.67 6.17 10.61
CA LEU A 57 -4.96 6.76 10.24
C LEU A 57 -4.81 7.74 9.09
N SER A 58 -3.61 8.30 8.90
CA SER A 58 -3.29 9.17 7.78
C SER A 58 -2.49 8.43 6.72
N PHE A 59 -3.02 8.40 5.49
CA PHE A 59 -2.34 7.78 4.37
C PHE A 59 -1.02 8.49 4.03
N ASP A 60 -1.04 9.82 4.04
CA ASP A 60 0.15 10.59 3.71
C ASP A 60 1.28 10.32 4.71
N GLU A 61 0.96 10.23 5.98
CA GLU A 61 1.95 9.90 7.01
C GLU A 61 2.47 8.49 6.83
N ALA A 62 1.58 7.54 6.53
CA ALA A 62 1.95 6.15 6.29
C ALA A 62 2.92 6.00 5.12
N LEU A 63 2.68 6.75 4.03
CA LEU A 63 3.54 6.72 2.85
C LEU A 63 4.99 7.10 3.15
N LYS A 64 5.20 8.05 4.04
CA LYS A 64 6.55 8.50 4.39
C LYS A 64 7.42 7.37 4.94
N HIS A 65 6.81 6.38 5.55
CA HIS A 65 7.51 5.28 6.21
C HIS A 65 7.53 3.99 5.37
N ALA A 66 7.05 4.04 4.14
CA ALA A 66 6.95 2.85 3.30
C ALA A 66 7.86 2.90 2.09
N ASP A 67 8.40 1.76 1.70
CA ASP A 67 9.11 1.58 0.44
C ASP A 67 8.13 1.17 -0.67
N ALA A 68 7.09 0.42 -0.30
CA ALA A 68 6.10 -0.11 -1.23
C ALA A 68 4.71 -0.04 -0.62
N VAL A 69 3.70 -0.04 -1.48
CA VAL A 69 2.30 0.06 -1.10
C VAL A 69 1.51 -1.05 -1.76
N VAL A 70 0.71 -1.77 -0.98
CA VAL A 70 -0.28 -2.72 -1.47
C VAL A 70 -1.66 -2.07 -1.30
N ILE A 71 -2.38 -1.88 -2.40
CA ILE A 71 -3.68 -1.22 -2.39
C ILE A 71 -4.77 -2.27 -2.54
N ALA A 72 -5.48 -2.52 -1.44
CA ALA A 72 -6.53 -3.53 -1.34
C ALA A 72 -7.81 -2.97 -0.72
N THR A 73 -8.08 -1.69 -0.95
CA THR A 73 -9.29 -0.99 -0.50
C THR A 73 -10.43 -1.22 -1.49
N ASN A 74 -11.54 -0.51 -1.30
CA ASN A 74 -12.59 -0.45 -2.31
C ASN A 74 -12.06 0.13 -3.62
N THR A 75 -12.53 -0.38 -4.75
CA THR A 75 -12.02 -0.02 -6.07
C THR A 75 -12.04 1.49 -6.33
N ASN A 76 -13.07 2.18 -5.85
CA ASN A 76 -13.22 3.63 -6.08
C ASN A 76 -12.10 4.46 -5.44
N LYS A 77 -11.30 3.88 -4.55
CA LYS A 77 -10.16 4.56 -3.91
C LYS A 77 -8.82 4.18 -4.52
N HIS A 78 -8.78 3.13 -5.33
CA HIS A 78 -7.53 2.57 -5.84
C HIS A 78 -6.68 3.60 -6.58
N LEU A 79 -7.31 4.33 -7.51
CA LEU A 79 -6.56 5.24 -8.36
C LEU A 79 -5.99 6.42 -7.58
N ASP A 80 -6.77 7.02 -6.67
CA ASP A 80 -6.29 8.14 -5.86
C ASP A 80 -5.09 7.75 -5.01
N LEU A 81 -5.17 6.60 -4.36
CA LEU A 81 -4.08 6.10 -3.54
C LEU A 81 -2.84 5.78 -4.37
N ALA A 82 -3.05 5.15 -5.53
CA ALA A 82 -1.96 4.83 -6.44
C ALA A 82 -1.26 6.08 -6.97
N LEU A 83 -2.03 7.12 -7.32
CA LEU A 83 -1.45 8.39 -7.78
C LEU A 83 -0.59 9.04 -6.70
N LYS A 84 -1.06 9.06 -5.46
CA LYS A 84 -0.29 9.61 -4.34
C LYS A 84 0.99 8.82 -4.11
N ALA A 85 0.91 7.50 -4.15
CA ALA A 85 2.07 6.64 -3.98
C ALA A 85 3.08 6.84 -5.12
N ALA A 86 2.61 6.94 -6.35
CA ALA A 86 3.46 7.17 -7.52
C ALA A 86 4.17 8.52 -7.43
N LYS A 87 3.48 9.56 -6.98
CA LYS A 87 4.08 10.89 -6.81
C LYS A 87 5.22 10.87 -5.80
N MET A 88 5.15 9.99 -4.82
CA MET A 88 6.21 9.83 -3.82
C MET A 88 7.25 8.77 -4.21
N GLY A 89 7.15 8.22 -5.40
CA GLY A 89 8.15 7.27 -5.91
C GLY A 89 8.10 5.89 -5.28
N LYS A 90 6.96 5.48 -4.76
CA LYS A 90 6.83 4.17 -4.11
C LYS A 90 6.54 3.06 -5.13
N ALA A 91 7.01 1.85 -4.84
CA ALA A 91 6.57 0.66 -5.56
C ALA A 91 5.11 0.38 -5.23
N ILE A 92 4.33 -0.07 -6.21
CA ILE A 92 2.88 -0.19 -6.08
C ILE A 92 2.42 -1.56 -6.54
N PHE A 93 1.65 -2.24 -5.68
CA PHE A 93 0.83 -3.37 -6.04
C PHE A 93 -0.62 -2.97 -5.81
N ILE A 94 -1.47 -3.14 -6.82
CA ILE A 94 -2.87 -2.72 -6.74
C ILE A 94 -3.78 -3.88 -7.12
N GLU A 95 -4.79 -4.16 -6.30
CA GLU A 95 -5.76 -5.20 -6.58
C GLU A 95 -6.67 -4.79 -7.74
N LYS A 96 -7.11 -5.78 -8.50
CA LYS A 96 -8.04 -5.57 -9.62
C LYS A 96 -9.44 -5.21 -9.12
N PRO A 97 -10.17 -4.44 -9.88
CA PRO A 97 -9.74 -3.63 -11.01
C PRO A 97 -9.04 -2.36 -10.52
N ILE A 98 -8.16 -1.78 -11.35
CA ILE A 98 -7.44 -0.55 -10.98
C ILE A 98 -8.44 0.57 -10.70
N SER A 99 -9.47 0.68 -11.54
CA SER A 99 -10.48 1.70 -11.39
C SER A 99 -11.74 1.29 -12.15
N HIS A 100 -12.89 1.80 -11.72
CA HIS A 100 -14.16 1.64 -12.47
C HIS A 100 -14.26 2.60 -13.66
N ILE A 101 -13.40 3.62 -13.68
CA ILE A 101 -13.39 4.62 -14.76
C ILE A 101 -11.96 4.77 -15.28
N THR A 102 -11.84 5.27 -16.52
CA THR A 102 -10.53 5.44 -17.17
C THR A 102 -9.83 6.75 -16.81
N LYS A 103 -10.55 7.70 -16.25
CA LYS A 103 -9.98 9.00 -15.87
C LYS A 103 -8.88 8.82 -14.83
N GLY A 104 -7.72 9.39 -15.09
CA GLY A 104 -6.58 9.32 -14.19
C GLY A 104 -5.66 8.14 -14.42
N ILE A 105 -6.10 7.09 -15.11
CA ILE A 105 -5.24 5.93 -15.40
C ILE A 105 -4.05 6.34 -16.25
N LYS A 106 -4.27 7.23 -17.21
CA LYS A 106 -3.22 7.73 -18.08
C LYS A 106 -2.17 8.53 -17.28
N GLU A 107 -2.61 9.34 -16.32
CA GLU A 107 -1.71 10.07 -15.42
C GLU A 107 -0.87 9.10 -14.60
N LEU A 108 -1.50 8.07 -14.03
CA LEU A 108 -0.79 7.04 -13.27
C LEU A 108 0.25 6.33 -14.12
N SER A 109 -0.13 5.90 -15.32
CA SER A 109 0.78 5.25 -16.26
C SER A 109 1.98 6.14 -16.58
N GLY A 110 1.74 7.43 -16.80
CA GLY A 110 2.80 8.39 -17.06
C GLY A 110 3.78 8.53 -15.90
N LEU A 111 3.27 8.59 -14.67
CA LEU A 111 4.11 8.68 -13.48
C LEU A 111 4.95 7.41 -13.27
N VAL A 112 4.34 6.25 -13.43
CA VAL A 112 5.03 4.97 -13.30
C VAL A 112 6.18 4.88 -14.31
N HIS A 113 5.92 5.29 -15.54
CA HIS A 113 6.92 5.26 -16.61
C HIS A 113 8.03 6.28 -16.36
N LYS A 114 7.66 7.52 -16.08
CA LYS A 114 8.60 8.64 -15.87
C LYS A 114 9.54 8.36 -14.71
N LYS A 115 9.02 7.81 -13.62
CA LYS A 115 9.81 7.55 -12.40
C LYS A 115 10.37 6.15 -12.35
N LYS A 116 10.11 5.32 -13.35
CA LYS A 116 10.56 3.93 -13.43
C LYS A 116 10.17 3.12 -12.18
N LEU A 117 8.92 3.25 -11.76
CA LEU A 117 8.42 2.59 -10.58
C LEU A 117 8.11 1.12 -10.84
N VAL A 118 8.24 0.29 -9.80
CA VAL A 118 7.73 -1.08 -9.82
C VAL A 118 6.21 -0.99 -9.65
N PHE A 119 5.48 -1.58 -10.58
CA PHE A 119 4.02 -1.52 -10.59
C PHE A 119 3.45 -2.86 -11.01
N GLU A 120 2.58 -3.43 -10.17
CA GLU A 120 1.91 -4.71 -10.40
C GLU A 120 0.42 -4.58 -10.15
N VAL A 121 -0.38 -5.33 -10.91
CA VAL A 121 -1.83 -5.39 -10.74
C VAL A 121 -2.26 -6.80 -10.41
#